data_b0ea9568f04251d732f0c0fb6ca4d878
#
_entry.id   b0ea9568f04251d732f0c0fb6ca4d878
#
_cell.length_a   1.000
_cell.length_b   1.000
_cell.length_c   1.000
_cell.angle_alpha   90.00
_cell.angle_beta   90.00
_cell.angle_gamma   90.00
#
_symmetry.space_group_name_H-M   'P 1'
#
loop_
_entity.id
_entity.type
_entity.pdbx_description
1 polymer ?
#
loop_
_entity_poly.entity_id
_entity_poly.type
_entity_poly.pdbx_seq_one_letter_code
_entity_poly.pdbx_strand_id
1 'polypeptide(L)'
;MEGLVYKSTGSWYTVKDVATGQFYECRIKGKFRLKGIKNTNPIAVGDRVLFRLEESNRGVITEIKERDNYIIRKSVNLSKQTHIIASNINLAFLVVTLNNPPTSTTFIDRFLVTAEAYGIKTVLLFNKVDTYTEDELSEVKYLASIYRKAGYECIGISATTGKNINKVKATMEGKTCVVSGHSGAGKSTLINAIAPNLHLKTAEISQQHQQGQHTTTFAEMFDLPFGARIIDTPGIKGFGMVEIEKEELTDYFPEFFALKHQCKFNNCLHTDEPQCAVKAALDRDKIAWSRYKSYLQILKGEESVYREGEGE
;
A
#
# COMPACT_ATOMS: atom_id res chain seq x y z
N MET A 1 -11.06 -23.42 -15.52
CA MET A 1 -11.65 -22.77 -14.34
C MET A 1 -10.98 -21.43 -14.17
N GLU A 2 -11.68 -20.44 -13.64
CA GLU A 2 -11.12 -19.14 -13.29
C GLU A 2 -10.86 -19.08 -11.78
N GLY A 3 -9.69 -18.61 -11.37
CA GLY A 3 -9.28 -18.57 -9.97
C GLY A 3 -8.61 -17.27 -9.56
N LEU A 4 -8.61 -17.02 -8.26
CA LEU A 4 -7.92 -15.95 -7.61
C LEU A 4 -6.84 -16.50 -6.68
N VAL A 5 -5.61 -16.01 -6.78
CA VAL A 5 -4.46 -16.48 -5.99
C VAL A 5 -4.51 -15.87 -4.58
N TYR A 6 -4.62 -16.72 -3.58
CA TYR A 6 -4.68 -16.34 -2.16
C TYR A 6 -3.34 -16.44 -1.46
N LYS A 7 -2.48 -17.37 -1.89
CA LYS A 7 -1.15 -17.57 -1.32
C LYS A 7 -0.15 -17.99 -2.39
N SER A 8 1.08 -17.53 -2.26
CA SER A 8 2.19 -17.87 -3.15
C SER A 8 3.41 -18.23 -2.32
N THR A 9 3.86 -19.49 -2.41
CA THR A 9 5.07 -19.99 -1.71
C THR A 9 6.25 -20.17 -2.66
N GLY A 10 6.13 -19.68 -3.90
CA GLY A 10 7.15 -19.77 -4.94
C GLY A 10 7.01 -21.03 -5.82
N SER A 11 6.64 -22.17 -5.27
CA SER A 11 6.43 -23.42 -6.02
C SER A 11 4.97 -23.86 -6.05
N TRP A 12 4.21 -23.48 -5.02
CA TRP A 12 2.80 -23.78 -4.85
C TRP A 12 1.99 -22.53 -4.63
N TYR A 13 0.76 -22.56 -5.14
CA TYR A 13 -0.20 -21.47 -5.12
C TYR A 13 -1.53 -21.96 -4.61
N THR A 14 -2.05 -21.36 -3.54
CA THR A 14 -3.42 -21.60 -3.11
C THR A 14 -4.34 -20.73 -3.94
N VAL A 15 -5.18 -21.35 -4.77
CA VAL A 15 -6.10 -20.68 -5.71
C VAL A 15 -7.52 -20.96 -5.30
N LYS A 16 -8.33 -19.91 -5.16
CA LYS A 16 -9.77 -20.01 -4.93
C LYS A 16 -10.49 -19.96 -6.27
N ASP A 17 -11.28 -20.99 -6.58
CA ASP A 17 -12.16 -21.00 -7.75
C ASP A 17 -13.25 -19.93 -7.58
N VAL A 18 -13.38 -19.06 -8.56
CA VAL A 18 -14.34 -17.95 -8.54
C VAL A 18 -15.80 -18.44 -8.56
N ALA A 19 -16.08 -19.55 -9.26
CA ALA A 19 -17.43 -20.06 -9.42
C ALA A 19 -17.93 -20.82 -8.21
N THR A 20 -17.06 -21.65 -7.60
CA THR A 20 -17.44 -22.55 -6.49
C THR A 20 -17.02 -22.04 -5.13
N GLY A 21 -16.06 -21.11 -5.06
CA GLY A 21 -15.44 -20.65 -3.83
C GLY A 21 -14.48 -21.67 -3.19
N GLN A 22 -14.23 -22.80 -3.84
CA GLN A 22 -13.39 -23.88 -3.33
C GLN A 22 -11.90 -23.55 -3.55
N PHE A 23 -11.06 -23.95 -2.58
CA PHE A 23 -9.62 -23.76 -2.66
C PHE A 23 -8.92 -24.99 -3.22
N TYR A 24 -7.90 -24.72 -4.06
CA TYR A 24 -7.07 -25.73 -4.69
C TYR A 24 -5.59 -25.39 -4.57
N GLU A 25 -4.76 -26.39 -4.28
CA GLU A 25 -3.31 -26.26 -4.37
C GLU A 25 -2.86 -26.43 -5.82
N CYS A 26 -2.32 -25.36 -6.38
CA CYS A 26 -1.94 -25.29 -7.78
C CYS A 26 -0.43 -25.14 -7.95
N ARG A 27 0.06 -25.62 -9.09
CA ARG A 27 1.43 -25.41 -9.58
C ARG A 27 1.41 -24.83 -10.97
N ILE A 28 2.56 -24.33 -11.43
CA ILE A 28 2.74 -23.91 -12.83
C ILE A 28 3.28 -25.08 -13.62
N LYS A 29 2.74 -25.32 -14.82
CA LYS A 29 3.26 -26.34 -15.74
C LYS A 29 4.35 -25.75 -16.63
N GLY A 30 5.59 -26.27 -16.52
CA GLY A 30 6.67 -26.01 -17.46
C GLY A 30 7.16 -24.57 -17.50
N LYS A 31 7.75 -24.18 -18.61
CA LYS A 31 8.31 -22.85 -18.84
C LYS A 31 7.19 -21.82 -19.09
N PHE A 32 6.58 -21.34 -18.02
CA PHE A 32 5.68 -20.17 -18.09
C PHE A 32 6.55 -18.92 -18.30
N ARG A 33 6.85 -18.59 -19.56
CA ARG A 33 7.50 -17.34 -19.90
C ARG A 33 6.41 -16.31 -20.14
N LEU A 34 6.10 -15.52 -19.12
CA LEU A 34 5.44 -14.23 -19.35
C LEU A 34 6.37 -13.39 -20.24
N LYS A 35 5.90 -13.05 -21.45
CA LYS A 35 6.63 -12.15 -22.34
C LYS A 35 6.93 -10.85 -21.56
N GLY A 36 8.21 -10.61 -21.27
CA GLY A 36 8.70 -9.35 -20.69
C GLY A 36 8.99 -9.33 -19.19
N ILE A 37 8.62 -10.34 -18.39
CA ILE A 37 8.89 -10.33 -16.95
C ILE A 37 9.99 -11.35 -16.61
N LYS A 38 11.18 -10.83 -16.27
CA LYS A 38 12.34 -11.63 -15.79
C LYS A 38 12.23 -11.87 -14.27
N ASN A 39 11.12 -12.43 -13.79
CA ASN A 39 10.91 -12.67 -12.36
C ASN A 39 11.04 -14.17 -12.03
N THR A 40 11.64 -14.45 -10.87
CA THR A 40 11.79 -15.80 -10.32
C THR A 40 10.46 -16.40 -9.88
N ASN A 41 9.47 -15.58 -9.49
CA ASN A 41 8.11 -16.00 -9.18
C ASN A 41 7.11 -15.18 -10.02
N PRO A 42 6.53 -15.76 -11.08
CA PRO A 42 5.66 -15.03 -11.98
C PRO A 42 4.26 -14.76 -11.43
N ILE A 43 3.83 -15.48 -10.38
CA ILE A 43 2.48 -15.40 -9.82
C ILE A 43 2.53 -14.78 -8.43
N ALA A 44 1.70 -13.74 -8.22
CA ALA A 44 1.56 -13.02 -6.96
C ALA A 44 0.18 -13.26 -6.33
N VAL A 45 0.06 -12.95 -5.05
CA VAL A 45 -1.23 -12.90 -4.37
C VAL A 45 -2.09 -11.81 -5.01
N GLY A 46 -3.37 -12.14 -5.28
CA GLY A 46 -4.28 -11.25 -5.99
C GLY A 46 -4.34 -11.48 -7.50
N ASP A 47 -3.48 -12.32 -8.08
CA ASP A 47 -3.55 -12.64 -9.50
C ASP A 47 -4.84 -13.40 -9.84
N ARG A 48 -5.46 -12.99 -10.94
CA ARG A 48 -6.52 -13.73 -11.61
C ARG A 48 -5.88 -14.72 -12.57
N VAL A 49 -6.23 -16.00 -12.45
CA VAL A 49 -5.58 -17.07 -13.21
C VAL A 49 -6.63 -18.00 -13.86
N LEU A 50 -6.24 -18.63 -14.97
CA LEU A 50 -6.90 -19.80 -15.46
C LEU A 50 -6.15 -21.04 -14.98
N PHE A 51 -6.89 -22.04 -14.49
CA PHE A 51 -6.32 -23.29 -14.03
C PHE A 51 -7.20 -24.48 -14.41
N ARG A 52 -6.62 -25.66 -14.44
CA ARG A 52 -7.32 -26.93 -14.65
C ARG A 52 -6.99 -27.88 -13.52
N LEU A 53 -7.93 -28.73 -13.15
CA LEU A 53 -7.69 -29.78 -12.16
C LEU A 53 -6.94 -30.93 -12.81
N GLU A 54 -6.03 -31.51 -12.05
CA GLU A 54 -5.41 -32.81 -12.26
C GLU A 54 -5.97 -33.81 -11.23
N GLU A 55 -5.51 -35.02 -11.25
CA GLU A 55 -5.90 -36.04 -10.26
C GLU A 55 -5.57 -35.59 -8.84
N SER A 56 -6.37 -35.99 -7.86
CA SER A 56 -6.15 -35.70 -6.42
C SER A 56 -6.37 -34.27 -5.95
N ASN A 57 -7.32 -33.51 -6.54
CA ASN A 57 -7.70 -32.16 -6.09
C ASN A 57 -6.58 -31.11 -6.22
N ARG A 58 -5.57 -31.38 -7.06
CA ARG A 58 -4.49 -30.45 -7.40
C ARG A 58 -4.76 -29.77 -8.72
N GLY A 59 -4.33 -28.50 -8.82
CA GLY A 59 -4.52 -27.71 -10.02
C GLY A 59 -3.22 -27.38 -10.73
N VAL A 60 -3.33 -27.09 -12.03
CA VAL A 60 -2.26 -26.53 -12.84
C VAL A 60 -2.70 -25.20 -13.41
N ILE A 61 -1.98 -24.15 -13.08
CA ILE A 61 -2.19 -22.80 -13.64
C ILE A 61 -1.69 -22.80 -15.07
N THR A 62 -2.57 -22.40 -15.98
CA THR A 62 -2.32 -22.38 -17.43
C THR A 62 -2.14 -20.98 -17.98
N GLU A 63 -2.68 -19.96 -17.29
CA GLU A 63 -2.61 -18.58 -17.72
C GLU A 63 -2.72 -17.63 -16.53
N ILE A 64 -2.04 -16.48 -16.61
CA ILE A 64 -2.22 -15.35 -15.69
C ILE A 64 -2.91 -14.26 -16.49
N LYS A 65 -4.06 -13.79 -16.01
CA LYS A 65 -4.78 -12.67 -16.61
C LYS A 65 -4.04 -11.35 -16.39
N GLU A 66 -4.33 -10.37 -17.22
CA GLU A 66 -3.81 -9.03 -17.10
C GLU A 66 -4.09 -8.45 -15.70
N ARG A 67 -3.08 -7.79 -15.14
CA ARG A 67 -3.15 -7.13 -13.84
C ARG A 67 -3.58 -5.68 -14.01
N ASP A 68 -4.53 -5.23 -13.20
CA ASP A 68 -4.90 -3.81 -13.14
C ASP A 68 -3.76 -2.98 -12.53
N ASN A 69 -3.12 -3.54 -11.50
CA ASN A 69 -1.95 -2.98 -10.82
C ASN A 69 -1.21 -4.07 -10.05
N TYR A 70 -0.04 -3.72 -9.50
CA TYR A 70 0.75 -4.63 -8.67
C TYR A 70 1.76 -3.86 -7.81
N ILE A 71 2.18 -4.45 -6.71
CA ILE A 71 3.23 -3.93 -5.82
C ILE A 71 4.48 -4.79 -5.99
N ILE A 72 5.65 -4.14 -6.14
CA ILE A 72 6.95 -4.81 -6.22
C ILE A 72 7.77 -4.60 -4.95
N ARG A 73 8.67 -5.54 -4.70
CA ARG A 73 9.75 -5.41 -3.74
C ARG A 73 11.08 -5.57 -4.47
N LYS A 74 12.01 -4.63 -4.29
CA LYS A 74 13.38 -4.82 -4.76
C LYS A 74 14.05 -5.92 -3.93
N SER A 75 14.76 -6.83 -4.61
CA SER A 75 15.61 -7.79 -3.92
C SER A 75 16.86 -7.07 -3.38
N VAL A 76 17.16 -7.25 -2.11
CA VAL A 76 18.34 -6.64 -1.45
C VAL A 76 19.65 -7.18 -2.03
N ASN A 77 19.64 -8.41 -2.57
CA ASN A 77 20.85 -9.14 -2.96
C ASN A 77 21.07 -9.30 -4.48
N LEU A 78 20.11 -8.93 -5.31
CA LEU A 78 20.18 -9.09 -6.76
C LEU A 78 19.64 -7.81 -7.41
N SER A 79 20.53 -6.89 -7.75
CA SER A 79 20.26 -5.52 -8.20
C SER A 79 19.38 -5.36 -9.46
N LYS A 80 18.83 -6.44 -10.02
CA LYS A 80 17.98 -6.44 -11.22
C LYS A 80 16.71 -7.30 -11.13
N GLN A 81 16.42 -7.95 -9.99
CA GLN A 81 15.23 -8.78 -9.86
C GLN A 81 14.20 -8.09 -8.98
N THR A 82 13.06 -7.75 -9.55
CA THR A 82 11.87 -7.28 -8.85
C THR A 82 10.96 -8.45 -8.56
N HIS A 83 10.44 -8.52 -7.33
CA HIS A 83 9.43 -9.52 -6.95
C HIS A 83 8.08 -8.84 -6.81
N ILE A 84 7.10 -9.29 -7.57
CA ILE A 84 5.72 -8.85 -7.37
C ILE A 84 5.21 -9.54 -6.11
N ILE A 85 4.73 -8.75 -5.15
CA ILE A 85 4.25 -9.23 -3.85
C ILE A 85 2.75 -9.45 -3.88
N ALA A 86 2.02 -8.50 -4.44
CA ALA A 86 0.58 -8.51 -4.55
C ALA A 86 0.13 -7.79 -5.82
N SER A 87 -1.04 -8.13 -6.33
CA SER A 87 -1.63 -7.56 -7.55
C SER A 87 -3.12 -7.32 -7.39
N ASN A 88 -3.70 -6.56 -8.33
CA ASN A 88 -5.13 -6.27 -8.41
C ASN A 88 -5.70 -5.71 -7.10
N ILE A 89 -4.97 -4.74 -6.51
CA ILE A 89 -5.33 -4.07 -5.26
C ILE A 89 -6.26 -2.91 -5.61
N ASN A 90 -7.45 -2.89 -5.02
CA ASN A 90 -8.42 -1.83 -5.25
C ASN A 90 -8.20 -0.63 -4.32
N LEU A 91 -7.67 -0.89 -3.10
CA LEU A 91 -7.61 0.14 -2.07
C LEU A 91 -6.45 -0.12 -1.10
N ALA A 92 -5.69 0.92 -0.82
CA ALA A 92 -4.69 0.93 0.23
C ALA A 92 -5.17 1.82 1.40
N PHE A 93 -5.08 1.31 2.62
CA PHE A 93 -5.26 2.11 3.82
C PHE A 93 -3.89 2.44 4.41
N LEU A 94 -3.62 3.71 4.63
CA LEU A 94 -2.48 4.15 5.42
C LEU A 94 -2.95 4.56 6.81
N VAL A 95 -2.52 3.82 7.83
CA VAL A 95 -2.81 4.15 9.23
C VAL A 95 -1.81 5.19 9.71
N VAL A 96 -2.34 6.36 10.05
CA VAL A 96 -1.61 7.55 10.48
C VAL A 96 -1.91 7.81 11.94
N THR A 97 -0.91 8.17 12.72
CA THR A 97 -1.04 8.60 14.12
C THR A 97 -0.31 9.92 14.32
N LEU A 98 -0.88 10.80 15.13
CA LEU A 98 -0.26 12.09 15.47
C LEU A 98 0.93 11.89 16.40
N ASN A 99 0.76 10.97 17.36
CA ASN A 99 1.78 10.60 18.34
C ASN A 99 1.74 9.09 18.62
N ASN A 100 2.73 8.57 19.35
CA ASN A 100 2.82 7.22 19.90
C ASN A 100 2.55 6.07 18.89
N PRO A 101 3.30 5.94 17.81
CA PRO A 101 4.38 6.79 17.29
C PRO A 101 3.84 7.92 16.40
N PRO A 102 4.57 9.03 16.20
CA PRO A 102 4.19 10.06 15.25
C PRO A 102 4.41 9.58 13.82
N THR A 103 3.50 9.96 12.92
CA THR A 103 3.63 9.72 11.48
C THR A 103 3.96 11.04 10.79
N SER A 104 5.16 11.17 10.22
CA SER A 104 5.57 12.39 9.53
C SER A 104 4.81 12.60 8.22
N THR A 105 4.60 13.86 7.83
CA THR A 105 3.99 14.20 6.53
C THR A 105 4.82 13.65 5.37
N THR A 106 6.14 13.66 5.48
CA THR A 106 7.03 13.09 4.45
C THR A 106 6.80 11.59 4.26
N PHE A 107 6.55 10.84 5.34
CA PHE A 107 6.21 9.42 5.21
C PHE A 107 4.85 9.21 4.54
N ILE A 108 3.84 10.01 4.93
CA ILE A 108 2.52 9.95 4.29
C ILE A 108 2.67 10.24 2.79
N ASP A 109 3.38 11.30 2.45
CA ASP A 109 3.52 11.75 1.06
C ASP A 109 4.29 10.76 0.20
N ARG A 110 5.36 10.13 0.73
CA ARG A 110 6.08 9.05 0.04
C ARG A 110 5.18 7.84 -0.22
N PHE A 111 4.37 7.47 0.76
CA PHE A 111 3.41 6.40 0.59
C PHE A 111 2.39 6.72 -0.51
N LEU A 112 1.83 7.94 -0.50
CA LEU A 112 0.87 8.41 -1.48
C LEU A 112 1.47 8.44 -2.89
N VAL A 113 2.67 9.00 -3.06
CA VAL A 113 3.40 9.01 -4.33
C VAL A 113 3.58 7.59 -4.88
N THR A 114 3.97 6.66 -4.02
CA THR A 114 4.14 5.26 -4.43
C THR A 114 2.80 4.62 -4.81
N ALA A 115 1.74 4.90 -4.07
CA ALA A 115 0.40 4.39 -4.38
C ALA A 115 -0.12 4.94 -5.72
N GLU A 116 0.05 6.24 -5.97
CA GLU A 116 -0.29 6.88 -7.25
C GLU A 116 0.49 6.25 -8.41
N ALA A 117 1.80 6.03 -8.25
CA ALA A 117 2.64 5.40 -9.26
C ALA A 117 2.21 3.96 -9.60
N TYR A 118 1.61 3.25 -8.64
CA TYR A 118 1.02 1.92 -8.87
C TYR A 118 -0.45 1.97 -9.30
N GLY A 119 -1.08 3.14 -9.39
CA GLY A 119 -2.51 3.29 -9.67
C GLY A 119 -3.40 2.71 -8.57
N ILE A 120 -2.99 2.79 -7.32
CA ILE A 120 -3.71 2.25 -6.17
C ILE A 120 -4.36 3.40 -5.38
N LYS A 121 -5.69 3.41 -5.34
CA LYS A 121 -6.44 4.39 -4.55
C LYS A 121 -6.08 4.26 -3.06
N THR A 122 -5.85 5.39 -2.38
CA THR A 122 -5.47 5.42 -0.96
C THR A 122 -6.48 6.16 -0.10
N VAL A 123 -6.72 5.62 1.09
CA VAL A 123 -7.50 6.26 2.17
C VAL A 123 -6.60 6.41 3.40
N LEU A 124 -6.53 7.62 3.94
CA LEU A 124 -5.78 7.91 5.17
C LEU A 124 -6.67 7.67 6.39
N LEU A 125 -6.23 6.79 7.29
CA LEU A 125 -6.91 6.47 8.54
C LEU A 125 -6.16 7.11 9.71
N PHE A 126 -6.66 8.25 10.21
CA PHE A 126 -6.13 8.90 11.40
C PHE A 126 -6.61 8.12 12.64
N ASN A 127 -5.75 7.25 13.16
CA ASN A 127 -6.09 6.34 14.26
C ASN A 127 -5.78 6.95 15.63
N LYS A 128 -6.33 6.32 16.68
CA LYS A 128 -6.19 6.68 18.10
C LYS A 128 -6.85 8.02 18.46
N VAL A 129 -7.91 8.42 17.72
CA VAL A 129 -8.61 9.69 18.02
C VAL A 129 -9.30 9.73 19.39
N ASP A 130 -9.38 8.59 20.08
CA ASP A 130 -9.87 8.44 21.44
C ASP A 130 -8.85 8.87 22.50
N THR A 131 -7.57 8.96 22.15
CA THR A 131 -6.46 9.27 23.07
C THR A 131 -6.01 10.72 22.95
N TYR A 132 -6.51 11.47 21.98
CA TYR A 132 -6.04 12.83 21.66
C TYR A 132 -6.76 13.89 22.47
N THR A 133 -6.04 14.91 22.89
CA THR A 133 -6.59 16.14 23.46
C THR A 133 -7.37 16.94 22.39
N GLU A 134 -8.09 18.00 22.80
CA GLU A 134 -8.81 18.85 21.85
C GLU A 134 -7.87 19.57 20.87
N ASP A 135 -6.70 20.00 21.32
CA ASP A 135 -5.69 20.62 20.47
C ASP A 135 -5.12 19.63 19.46
N GLU A 136 -4.80 18.42 19.91
CA GLU A 136 -4.32 17.33 19.03
C GLU A 136 -5.39 16.90 18.03
N LEU A 137 -6.66 16.86 18.42
CA LEU A 137 -7.78 16.60 17.49
C LEU A 137 -7.91 17.73 16.46
N SER A 138 -7.62 18.96 16.83
CA SER A 138 -7.62 20.10 15.91
C SER A 138 -6.46 20.00 14.92
N GLU A 139 -5.28 19.53 15.35
CA GLU A 139 -4.14 19.23 14.47
C GLU A 139 -4.47 18.08 13.50
N VAL A 140 -5.09 16.99 13.96
CA VAL A 140 -5.56 15.90 13.08
C VAL A 140 -6.53 16.40 12.04
N LYS A 141 -7.49 17.28 12.42
CA LYS A 141 -8.45 17.88 11.47
C LYS A 141 -7.74 18.74 10.44
N TYR A 142 -6.74 19.53 10.86
CA TYR A 142 -5.93 20.35 9.97
C TYR A 142 -5.15 19.49 8.96
N LEU A 143 -4.41 18.46 9.42
CA LEU A 143 -3.72 17.53 8.55
C LEU A 143 -4.67 16.83 7.56
N ALA A 144 -5.80 16.33 8.05
CA ALA A 144 -6.81 15.71 7.20
C ALA A 144 -7.36 16.69 6.15
N SER A 145 -7.46 18.00 6.48
CA SER A 145 -7.91 19.01 5.53
C SER A 145 -6.91 19.21 4.37
N ILE A 146 -5.61 19.14 4.65
CA ILE A 146 -4.54 19.23 3.65
C ILE A 146 -4.69 18.07 2.64
N TYR A 147 -4.80 16.85 3.13
CA TYR A 147 -4.89 15.67 2.26
C TYR A 147 -6.23 15.58 1.52
N ARG A 148 -7.33 16.04 2.12
CA ARG A 148 -8.61 16.15 1.41
C ARG A 148 -8.56 17.17 0.27
N LYS A 149 -7.89 18.31 0.46
CA LYS A 149 -7.66 19.29 -0.62
C LYS A 149 -6.83 18.68 -1.76
N ALA A 150 -5.90 17.78 -1.46
CA ALA A 150 -5.13 17.03 -2.45
C ALA A 150 -5.92 15.86 -3.09
N GLY A 151 -7.17 15.61 -2.69
CA GLY A 151 -8.04 14.60 -3.29
C GLY A 151 -8.14 13.28 -2.53
N TYR A 152 -7.50 13.14 -1.37
CA TYR A 152 -7.52 11.89 -0.60
C TYR A 152 -8.65 11.82 0.40
N GLU A 153 -9.28 10.64 0.52
CA GLU A 153 -10.22 10.38 1.61
C GLU A 153 -9.48 10.24 2.94
N CYS A 154 -10.00 10.91 3.98
CA CYS A 154 -9.43 10.91 5.32
C CYS A 154 -10.52 10.56 6.35
N ILE A 155 -10.28 9.53 7.16
CA ILE A 155 -11.21 9.07 8.19
C ILE A 155 -10.47 9.08 9.54
N GLY A 156 -11.01 9.81 10.52
CA GLY A 156 -10.58 9.70 11.93
C GLY A 156 -11.21 8.46 12.57
N ILE A 157 -10.39 7.56 13.09
CA ILE A 157 -10.83 6.30 13.67
C ILE A 157 -10.25 6.06 15.07
N SER A 158 -10.91 5.22 15.84
CA SER A 158 -10.29 4.53 16.96
C SER A 158 -10.50 3.03 16.78
N ALA A 159 -9.41 2.33 16.52
CA ALA A 159 -9.45 0.88 16.40
C ALA A 159 -9.79 0.19 17.73
N THR A 160 -9.50 0.84 18.87
CA THR A 160 -9.76 0.32 20.22
C THR A 160 -11.21 0.48 20.62
N THR A 161 -11.81 1.66 20.41
CA THR A 161 -13.21 1.94 20.80
C THR A 161 -14.22 1.59 19.72
N GLY A 162 -13.76 1.26 18.50
CA GLY A 162 -14.64 0.96 17.37
C GLY A 162 -15.15 2.21 16.63
N LYS A 163 -14.71 3.42 17.02
CA LYS A 163 -15.16 4.67 16.39
C LYS A 163 -14.84 4.66 14.89
N ASN A 164 -15.85 4.84 14.06
CA ASN A 164 -15.81 4.88 12.60
C ASN A 164 -15.30 3.58 11.90
N ILE A 165 -15.19 2.46 12.60
CA ILE A 165 -14.81 1.18 11.98
C ILE A 165 -15.86 0.72 10.96
N ASN A 166 -17.15 0.96 11.20
CA ASN A 166 -18.19 0.63 10.21
C ASN A 166 -18.02 1.44 8.90
N LYS A 167 -17.55 2.69 8.98
CA LYS A 167 -17.23 3.48 7.78
C LYS A 167 -16.07 2.86 7.01
N VAL A 168 -15.04 2.38 7.70
CA VAL A 168 -13.90 1.67 7.07
C VAL A 168 -14.41 0.40 6.39
N LYS A 169 -15.25 -0.42 7.07
CA LYS A 169 -15.84 -1.63 6.48
C LYS A 169 -16.64 -1.34 5.21
N ALA A 170 -17.47 -0.31 5.23
CA ALA A 170 -18.25 0.11 4.06
C ALA A 170 -17.35 0.57 2.89
N THR A 171 -16.22 1.23 3.19
CA THR A 171 -15.24 1.63 2.17
C THR A 171 -14.51 0.42 1.56
N MET A 172 -14.36 -0.68 2.31
CA MET A 172 -13.71 -1.92 1.87
C MET A 172 -14.61 -2.83 1.05
N GLU A 173 -15.94 -2.72 1.21
CA GLU A 173 -16.90 -3.66 0.63
C GLU A 173 -16.66 -3.91 -0.87
N GLY A 174 -16.62 -5.18 -1.28
CA GLY A 174 -16.37 -5.62 -2.64
C GLY A 174 -14.93 -5.42 -3.14
N LYS A 175 -13.99 -4.95 -2.30
CA LYS A 175 -12.64 -4.58 -2.70
C LYS A 175 -11.57 -5.50 -2.10
N THR A 176 -10.45 -5.59 -2.82
CA THR A 176 -9.21 -6.15 -2.33
C THR A 176 -8.36 -5.03 -1.75
N CYS A 177 -8.04 -5.11 -0.46
CA CYS A 177 -7.43 -4.04 0.31
C CYS A 177 -6.07 -4.45 0.88
N VAL A 178 -5.19 -3.46 1.07
CA VAL A 178 -3.97 -3.58 1.88
C VAL A 178 -3.98 -2.55 2.99
N VAL A 179 -3.34 -2.86 4.13
CA VAL A 179 -3.19 -1.94 5.26
C VAL A 179 -1.72 -1.70 5.55
N SER A 180 -1.30 -0.45 5.54
CA SER A 180 0.06 -0.01 5.81
C SER A 180 0.11 1.05 6.93
N GLY A 181 1.30 1.38 7.39
CA GLY A 181 1.57 2.35 8.45
C GLY A 181 2.71 1.91 9.34
N HIS A 182 3.19 2.81 10.21
CA HIS A 182 4.29 2.53 11.13
C HIS A 182 4.01 1.37 12.11
N SER A 183 5.08 0.79 12.66
CA SER A 183 4.94 -0.11 13.81
C SER A 183 4.30 0.67 14.96
N GLY A 184 3.35 0.06 15.67
CA GLY A 184 2.64 0.74 16.76
C GLY A 184 1.52 1.72 16.34
N ALA A 185 1.30 1.99 15.05
CA ALA A 185 0.19 2.84 14.58
C ALA A 185 -1.21 2.21 14.79
N GLY A 186 -1.27 0.91 15.16
CA GLY A 186 -2.52 0.23 15.46
C GLY A 186 -3.10 -0.60 14.31
N LYS A 187 -2.30 -1.01 13.32
CA LYS A 187 -2.73 -1.85 12.19
C LYS A 187 -3.38 -3.16 12.63
N SER A 188 -2.72 -3.91 13.53
CA SER A 188 -3.24 -5.19 14.03
C SER A 188 -4.54 -5.00 14.82
N THR A 189 -4.62 -3.94 15.63
CA THR A 189 -5.83 -3.59 16.36
C THR A 189 -6.98 -3.25 15.39
N LEU A 190 -6.67 -2.50 14.33
CA LEU A 190 -7.64 -2.15 13.29
C LEU A 190 -8.15 -3.41 12.57
N ILE A 191 -7.26 -4.32 12.17
CA ILE A 191 -7.65 -5.56 11.49
C ILE A 191 -8.52 -6.42 12.41
N ASN A 192 -8.17 -6.54 13.69
CA ASN A 192 -8.98 -7.25 14.68
C ASN A 192 -10.36 -6.58 14.91
N ALA A 193 -10.45 -5.26 14.88
CA ALA A 193 -11.73 -4.54 14.98
C ALA A 193 -12.60 -4.74 13.73
N ILE A 194 -11.97 -4.85 12.55
CA ILE A 194 -12.65 -5.12 11.27
C ILE A 194 -13.13 -6.57 11.21
N ALA A 195 -12.28 -7.52 11.60
CA ALA A 195 -12.52 -8.95 11.47
C ALA A 195 -12.04 -9.71 12.74
N PRO A 196 -12.84 -9.71 13.82
CA PRO A 196 -12.44 -10.30 15.11
C PRO A 196 -12.11 -11.80 15.04
N ASN A 197 -12.71 -12.51 14.08
CA ASN A 197 -12.48 -13.95 13.88
C ASN A 197 -11.29 -14.25 12.96
N LEU A 198 -10.69 -13.22 12.36
CA LEU A 198 -9.50 -13.37 11.57
C LEU A 198 -8.30 -13.34 12.52
N HIS A 199 -7.96 -14.51 13.10
CA HIS A 199 -6.72 -14.66 13.88
C HIS A 199 -5.52 -14.53 12.95
N LEU A 200 -5.28 -13.30 12.44
CA LEU A 200 -4.05 -13.03 11.72
C LEU A 200 -2.90 -13.23 12.72
N LYS A 201 -1.90 -13.99 12.32
CA LYS A 201 -0.67 -14.20 13.07
C LYS A 201 0.15 -12.90 13.27
N THR A 202 -0.50 -11.74 13.11
CA THR A 202 0.12 -10.40 13.18
C THR A 202 0.70 -10.07 14.57
N ALA A 203 0.18 -10.69 15.64
CA ALA A 203 0.76 -10.54 16.98
C ALA A 203 2.07 -11.33 17.16
N GLU A 204 2.22 -12.49 16.51
CA GLU A 204 3.45 -13.29 16.59
C GLU A 204 4.59 -12.72 15.74
N ILE A 205 4.27 -12.04 14.62
CA ILE A 205 5.28 -11.48 13.71
C ILE A 205 6.06 -10.34 14.37
N SER A 206 5.42 -9.53 15.23
CA SER A 206 6.11 -8.44 15.94
C SER A 206 7.02 -8.94 17.07
N GLN A 207 6.74 -10.12 17.66
CA GLN A 207 7.58 -10.72 18.71
C GLN A 207 8.67 -11.64 18.15
N GLN A 208 8.42 -12.32 17.00
CA GLN A 208 9.43 -13.17 16.36
C GLN A 208 10.55 -12.37 15.68
N HIS A 209 10.32 -11.11 15.32
CA HIS A 209 11.41 -10.25 14.83
C HIS A 209 12.47 -9.90 15.89
N GLN A 210 12.18 -10.08 17.17
CA GLN A 210 13.19 -9.92 18.23
C GLN A 210 14.09 -11.13 18.41
N GLN A 211 13.81 -12.29 17.78
CA GLN A 211 14.58 -13.53 17.98
C GLN A 211 15.34 -14.02 16.74
N GLY A 212 15.64 -13.16 15.76
CA GLY A 212 16.67 -13.45 14.73
C GLY A 212 16.41 -14.67 13.82
N GLN A 213 15.21 -15.23 13.74
CA GLN A 213 14.88 -16.28 12.76
C GLN A 213 14.28 -15.66 11.51
N HIS A 214 14.98 -15.78 10.38
CA HIS A 214 14.53 -15.45 9.04
C HIS A 214 13.37 -16.35 8.60
N THR A 215 12.16 -16.08 9.07
CA THR A 215 10.97 -16.69 8.49
C THR A 215 10.54 -15.83 7.30
N THR A 216 10.78 -16.30 6.09
CA THR A 216 10.26 -15.71 4.86
C THR A 216 8.74 -15.80 4.92
N THR A 217 8.10 -14.76 5.36
CA THR A 217 6.64 -14.70 5.46
C THR A 217 6.12 -14.27 4.10
N PHE A 218 5.36 -15.16 3.47
CA PHE A 218 4.73 -14.92 2.17
C PHE A 218 3.49 -14.06 2.33
N ALA A 219 3.16 -13.26 1.32
CA ALA A 219 1.88 -12.55 1.28
C ALA A 219 0.73 -13.56 1.24
N GLU A 220 -0.37 -13.24 1.91
CA GLU A 220 -1.57 -14.08 1.97
C GLU A 220 -2.84 -13.21 1.95
N MET A 221 -3.86 -13.65 1.20
CA MET A 221 -5.15 -12.97 1.10
C MET A 221 -6.17 -13.65 1.98
N PHE A 222 -7.06 -12.88 2.56
CA PHE A 222 -8.15 -13.34 3.42
C PHE A 222 -9.47 -12.71 3.00
N ASP A 223 -10.54 -13.51 2.96
CA ASP A 223 -11.89 -13.01 2.80
C ASP A 223 -12.40 -12.43 4.11
N LEU A 224 -13.14 -11.32 4.01
CA LEU A 224 -13.81 -10.70 5.12
C LEU A 224 -15.34 -10.97 5.05
N PRO A 225 -16.04 -11.09 6.18
CA PRO A 225 -17.45 -11.50 6.21
C PRO A 225 -18.41 -10.59 5.43
N PHE A 226 -18.01 -9.34 5.16
CA PHE A 226 -18.78 -8.34 4.41
C PHE A 226 -18.37 -8.20 2.95
N GLY A 227 -17.77 -9.26 2.35
CA GLY A 227 -17.46 -9.32 0.92
C GLY A 227 -16.20 -8.58 0.49
N ALA A 228 -15.40 -8.08 1.42
CA ALA A 228 -14.08 -7.52 1.13
C ALA A 228 -12.99 -8.59 1.24
N ARG A 229 -11.79 -8.24 0.75
CA ARG A 229 -10.58 -9.04 0.92
C ARG A 229 -9.46 -8.17 1.47
N ILE A 230 -8.61 -8.78 2.29
CA ILE A 230 -7.40 -8.13 2.77
C ILE A 230 -6.19 -8.96 2.40
N ILE A 231 -5.15 -8.31 1.89
CA ILE A 231 -3.86 -8.95 1.66
C ILE A 231 -2.95 -8.56 2.83
N ASP A 232 -2.54 -9.56 3.61
CA ASP A 232 -1.48 -9.41 4.59
C ASP A 232 -0.13 -9.58 3.89
N THR A 233 0.68 -8.55 3.99
CA THR A 233 1.99 -8.48 3.35
C THR A 233 3.06 -8.24 4.40
N PRO A 234 3.52 -9.30 5.09
CA PRO A 234 4.55 -9.16 6.10
C PRO A 234 5.83 -8.54 5.51
N GLY A 235 6.40 -7.57 6.22
CA GLY A 235 7.63 -6.90 5.80
C GLY A 235 7.46 -5.78 4.78
N ILE A 236 6.25 -5.43 4.36
CA ILE A 236 6.00 -4.15 3.68
C ILE A 236 5.80 -3.08 4.74
N LYS A 237 6.90 -2.54 5.27
CA LYS A 237 6.88 -1.34 6.15
C LYS A 237 6.53 -0.05 5.38
N GLY A 238 6.14 -0.18 4.15
CA GLY A 238 5.76 0.82 3.15
C GLY A 238 5.72 0.12 1.80
N PHE A 239 4.98 0.61 0.84
CA PHE A 239 5.17 0.19 -0.54
C PHE A 239 6.66 0.38 -0.86
N GLY A 240 7.34 -0.65 -1.38
CA GLY A 240 8.71 -0.49 -1.86
C GLY A 240 8.75 0.73 -2.80
N MET A 241 9.63 1.69 -2.52
CA MET A 241 9.71 2.87 -3.37
C MET A 241 9.97 2.44 -4.81
N VAL A 242 9.10 2.86 -5.70
CA VAL A 242 9.33 2.80 -7.14
C VAL A 242 10.50 3.74 -7.45
N GLU A 243 11.37 3.37 -8.37
CA GLU A 243 12.25 4.34 -8.99
C GLU A 243 11.38 5.27 -9.82
N ILE A 244 11.17 6.47 -9.31
CA ILE A 244 10.43 7.53 -9.96
C ILE A 244 11.47 8.48 -10.53
N GLU A 245 11.42 8.69 -11.83
CA GLU A 245 12.23 9.71 -12.45
C GLU A 245 11.78 11.10 -11.96
N LYS A 246 12.74 12.02 -11.84
CA LYS A 246 12.46 13.35 -11.27
C LYS A 246 11.35 14.10 -12.02
N GLU A 247 11.32 13.92 -13.33
CA GLU A 247 10.37 14.53 -14.25
C GLU A 247 8.94 13.99 -14.06
N GLU A 248 8.81 12.74 -13.58
CA GLU A 248 7.54 12.08 -13.36
C GLU A 248 6.96 12.37 -11.97
N LEU A 249 7.78 12.83 -11.01
CA LEU A 249 7.35 12.99 -9.62
C LEU A 249 6.12 13.91 -9.48
N THR A 250 6.03 14.94 -10.31
CA THR A 250 4.90 15.86 -10.35
C THR A 250 3.57 15.15 -10.63
N ASP A 251 3.60 14.07 -11.41
CA ASP A 251 2.42 13.34 -11.84
C ASP A 251 1.78 12.55 -10.69
N TYR A 252 2.57 12.28 -9.66
CA TYR A 252 2.15 11.55 -8.46
C TYR A 252 1.78 12.44 -7.26
N PHE A 253 1.68 13.77 -7.50
CA PHE A 253 1.06 14.74 -6.60
C PHE A 253 -0.17 15.30 -7.28
N PRO A 254 -1.40 14.82 -6.99
CA PRO A 254 -2.60 15.17 -7.76
C PRO A 254 -2.84 16.68 -7.89
N GLU A 255 -2.58 17.44 -6.81
CA GLU A 255 -2.70 18.89 -6.80
C GLU A 255 -1.64 19.60 -7.65
N PHE A 256 -0.45 19.00 -7.84
CA PHE A 256 0.60 19.52 -8.73
C PHE A 256 0.31 19.14 -10.17
N PHE A 257 -0.10 17.88 -10.39
CA PHE A 257 -0.50 17.39 -11.71
C PHE A 257 -1.58 18.25 -12.35
N ALA A 258 -2.59 18.66 -11.57
CA ALA A 258 -3.65 19.53 -12.03
C ALA A 258 -3.16 20.93 -12.49
N LEU A 259 -1.97 21.35 -12.05
CA LEU A 259 -1.41 22.68 -12.33
C LEU A 259 -0.23 22.64 -13.32
N LYS A 260 0.42 21.49 -13.55
CA LYS A 260 1.68 21.43 -14.30
C LYS A 260 1.60 22.05 -15.69
N HIS A 261 0.46 21.89 -16.37
CA HIS A 261 0.24 22.45 -17.72
C HIS A 261 0.10 23.97 -17.76
N GLN A 262 -0.02 24.63 -16.60
CA GLN A 262 -0.08 26.09 -16.47
C GLN A 262 1.30 26.69 -16.20
N CYS A 263 2.35 25.87 -16.00
CA CYS A 263 3.71 26.35 -15.88
C CYS A 263 4.24 26.82 -17.23
N LYS A 264 5.16 27.79 -17.22
CA LYS A 264 5.80 28.30 -18.42
C LYS A 264 6.58 27.19 -19.19
N PHE A 265 7.20 26.28 -18.46
CA PHE A 265 8.04 25.23 -19.02
C PHE A 265 7.37 23.85 -18.84
N ASN A 266 7.35 23.06 -19.90
CA ASN A 266 6.74 21.71 -19.88
C ASN A 266 7.46 20.72 -18.97
N ASN A 267 8.76 20.92 -18.73
CA ASN A 267 9.61 20.12 -17.84
C ASN A 267 9.89 20.82 -16.49
N CYS A 268 8.97 21.64 -16.03
CA CYS A 268 9.09 22.36 -14.77
C CYS A 268 9.14 21.38 -13.60
N LEU A 269 10.21 21.43 -12.80
CA LEU A 269 10.37 20.68 -11.56
C LEU A 269 9.84 21.43 -10.34
N HIS A 270 9.23 22.60 -10.55
CA HIS A 270 8.63 23.46 -9.53
C HIS A 270 9.59 23.91 -8.44
N THR A 271 10.89 24.03 -8.74
CA THR A 271 11.96 24.48 -7.83
C THR A 271 12.22 25.99 -8.04
N ASP A 272 13.06 26.34 -9.02
CA ASP A 272 13.53 27.70 -9.25
C ASP A 272 13.01 28.32 -10.55
N GLU A 273 12.18 27.56 -11.29
CA GLU A 273 11.67 28.01 -12.58
C GLU A 273 10.74 29.22 -12.42
N PRO A 274 10.94 30.26 -13.25
CA PRO A 274 10.07 31.43 -13.24
C PRO A 274 8.69 31.11 -13.82
N GLN A 275 7.66 31.78 -13.31
CA GLN A 275 6.26 31.59 -13.73
C GLN A 275 5.78 30.15 -13.54
N CYS A 276 6.16 29.54 -12.41
CA CYS A 276 5.70 28.22 -12.00
C CYS A 276 4.30 28.32 -11.37
N ALA A 277 3.32 27.60 -11.94
CA ALA A 277 1.94 27.60 -11.45
C ALA A 277 1.79 26.95 -10.07
N VAL A 278 2.60 25.91 -9.79
CA VAL A 278 2.62 25.24 -8.47
C VAL A 278 3.12 26.19 -7.39
N LYS A 279 4.21 26.94 -7.63
CA LYS A 279 4.71 27.95 -6.68
C LYS A 279 3.70 29.09 -6.48
N ALA A 280 3.07 29.56 -7.55
CA ALA A 280 2.01 30.56 -7.44
C ALA A 280 0.78 30.05 -6.67
N ALA A 281 0.49 28.76 -6.72
CA ALA A 281 -0.56 28.13 -5.92
C ALA A 281 -0.16 27.98 -4.44
N LEU A 282 1.13 27.69 -4.17
CA LEU A 282 1.69 27.69 -2.83
C LEU A 282 1.60 29.08 -2.17
N ASP A 283 1.99 30.13 -2.88
CA ASP A 283 1.92 31.54 -2.39
C ASP A 283 0.49 31.98 -2.08
N ARG A 284 -0.52 31.31 -2.62
CA ARG A 284 -1.96 31.57 -2.39
C ARG A 284 -2.60 30.56 -1.44
N ASP A 285 -1.84 29.78 -0.69
CA ASP A 285 -2.31 28.73 0.23
C ASP A 285 -3.25 27.68 -0.41
N LYS A 286 -3.19 27.51 -1.75
CA LYS A 286 -3.93 26.48 -2.46
C LYS A 286 -3.26 25.11 -2.32
N ILE A 287 -1.94 25.10 -2.22
CA ILE A 287 -1.09 23.93 -1.91
C ILE A 287 -0.49 24.15 -0.53
N ALA A 288 -0.56 23.13 0.33
CA ALA A 288 0.02 23.21 1.66
C ALA A 288 1.56 23.14 1.58
N TRP A 289 2.23 23.98 2.39
CA TRP A 289 3.69 24.00 2.48
C TRP A 289 4.28 22.61 2.82
N SER A 290 3.64 21.84 3.71
CA SER A 290 4.08 20.49 4.07
C SER A 290 4.16 19.57 2.86
N ARG A 291 3.19 19.62 1.95
CA ARG A 291 3.16 18.84 0.71
C ARG A 291 4.29 19.25 -0.24
N TYR A 292 4.49 20.57 -0.41
CA TYR A 292 5.59 21.07 -1.24
C TYR A 292 6.96 20.72 -0.64
N LYS A 293 7.12 20.82 0.69
CA LYS A 293 8.34 20.39 1.38
C LYS A 293 8.64 18.90 1.15
N SER A 294 7.64 18.03 1.29
CA SER A 294 7.78 16.61 1.01
C SER A 294 8.15 16.34 -0.46
N TYR A 295 7.52 17.07 -1.39
CA TYR A 295 7.87 16.99 -2.81
C TYR A 295 9.36 17.29 -3.04
N LEU A 296 9.88 18.40 -2.50
CA LEU A 296 11.29 18.76 -2.63
C LEU A 296 12.23 17.73 -2.02
N GLN A 297 11.87 17.14 -0.87
CA GLN A 297 12.67 16.08 -0.23
C GLN A 297 12.71 14.81 -1.08
N ILE A 298 11.60 14.41 -1.66
CA ILE A 298 11.52 13.24 -2.55
C ILE A 298 12.33 13.51 -3.83
N LEU A 299 12.19 14.70 -4.42
CA LEU A 299 12.91 15.12 -5.64
C LEU A 299 14.42 15.09 -5.47
N LYS A 300 14.93 15.46 -4.29
CA LYS A 300 16.35 15.41 -3.93
C LYS A 300 16.86 14.01 -3.63
N GLY A 301 16.00 13.02 -3.51
CA GLY A 301 16.35 11.67 -3.09
C GLY A 301 16.77 11.59 -1.63
N GLU A 302 16.40 12.60 -0.82
CA GLU A 302 16.67 12.59 0.62
C GLU A 302 15.87 11.44 1.25
N GLU A 303 16.54 10.31 1.54
CA GLU A 303 15.99 9.30 2.43
C GLU A 303 15.80 9.98 3.79
N SER A 304 14.55 10.13 4.23
CA SER A 304 14.32 10.54 5.62
C SER A 304 15.01 9.52 6.51
N VAL A 305 15.76 10.03 7.49
CA VAL A 305 16.48 9.29 8.54
C VAL A 305 15.49 8.36 9.28
N TYR A 306 15.21 7.22 8.67
CA TYR A 306 14.43 6.12 9.27
C TYR A 306 15.34 5.05 9.88
N ARG A 307 16.66 5.35 10.00
CA ARG A 307 17.66 4.46 10.62
C ARG A 307 18.13 4.91 12.00
N GLU A 308 17.59 6.01 12.55
CA GLU A 308 17.90 6.40 13.93
C GLU A 308 16.86 5.77 14.89
N GLY A 309 17.11 4.54 15.27
CA GLY A 309 16.30 3.79 16.24
C GLY A 309 16.81 2.38 16.50
N GLU A 310 17.96 2.03 15.92
CA GLU A 310 18.70 0.82 16.28
C GLU A 310 20.14 1.21 16.65
N GLY A 311 20.33 1.62 17.91
CA GLY A 311 21.66 1.91 18.43
C GLY A 311 21.62 2.75 19.70
N GLU A 312 21.19 2.15 20.81
CA GLU A 312 21.77 2.21 22.15
C GLU A 312 21.08 1.18 23.06
#